data_daa4f97b41f896d23c903cad7b8e9555
#
_entry.id   daa4f97b41f896d23c903cad7b8e9555
#
_cell.length_a   1.000
_cell.length_b   1.000
_cell.length_c   1.000
_cell.angle_alpha   90.00
_cell.angle_beta   90.00
_cell.angle_gamma   90.00
#
_symmetry.space_group_name_H-M   'P 1'
#
loop_
_entity.id
_entity.type
_entity.pdbx_description
1 polymer ?
#
loop_
_entity_poly.entity_id
_entity_poly.type
_entity_poly.pdbx_seq_one_letter_code
_entity_poly.pdbx_strand_id
1 'polypeptide(L)'
;MQRVPRISQQRSQGFTLIELLIAISILAVMTIASWRGFDGMVRAQQQARDYSEEVMVVQAALSQWNTDLHGIERVSSTTPLDWDGRVLRLTRRSSDINEQGLRVVSWAMRRLGNRDYWVRWQSSPVRDLQQWQQAWDMAAHAVTNSAITNNSGDGGPQQTVLMPISGWQLLYFRGNSWSNPLSSQGANPQTDANNPTTVALPDGIRLRLELPAPGALSGVITNDWVNPIVSGNKS
;
A
#
# COMPACT_ATOMS: atom_id res chain seq x y z
N MET A 1 93.81 11.01 27.90
CA MET A 1 93.35 11.43 26.55
C MET A 1 91.96 10.92 26.30
N GLN A 2 90.93 11.74 26.55
CA GLN A 2 89.52 11.41 26.30
C GLN A 2 89.12 11.82 24.90
N ARG A 3 88.62 10.87 24.07
CA ARG A 3 88.06 11.15 22.73
C ARG A 3 86.63 11.65 22.87
N VAL A 4 86.38 12.86 22.45
CA VAL A 4 85.07 13.46 22.35
C VAL A 4 84.34 12.90 21.10
N PRO A 5 83.11 12.36 21.18
CA PRO A 5 82.38 11.88 20.00
C PRO A 5 81.93 13.10 19.17
N ARG A 6 82.19 13.08 17.86
CA ARG A 6 81.64 14.04 16.89
C ARG A 6 80.16 13.76 16.67
N ILE A 7 79.31 14.65 17.10
CA ILE A 7 77.88 14.66 16.76
C ILE A 7 77.81 15.07 15.27
N SER A 8 77.36 14.15 14.41
CA SER A 8 77.05 14.44 13.04
C SER A 8 75.79 15.35 12.97
N GLN A 9 75.99 16.60 12.55
CA GLN A 9 74.85 17.48 12.22
C GLN A 9 74.13 16.91 11.00
N GLN A 10 72.97 16.36 11.21
CA GLN A 10 72.02 16.07 10.12
C GLN A 10 71.62 17.40 9.49
N ARG A 11 71.97 17.60 8.23
CA ARG A 11 71.52 18.72 7.41
C ARG A 11 69.96 18.57 7.27
N SER A 12 69.23 19.48 7.85
CA SER A 12 67.80 19.62 7.56
C SER A 12 67.64 20.09 6.11
N GLN A 13 67.20 19.19 5.24
CA GLN A 13 66.81 19.56 3.88
C GLN A 13 65.46 20.28 3.97
N GLY A 14 65.46 21.55 3.58
CA GLY A 14 64.23 22.35 3.48
C GLY A 14 63.37 21.87 2.30
N PHE A 15 62.03 21.90 2.47
CA PHE A 15 61.08 21.60 1.40
C PHE A 15 61.26 22.57 0.23
N THR A 16 61.20 22.04 -1.00
CA THR A 16 61.18 22.86 -2.21
C THR A 16 59.77 23.39 -2.48
N LEU A 17 59.68 24.57 -3.07
CA LEU A 17 58.39 25.19 -3.43
C LEU A 17 57.56 24.30 -4.36
N ILE A 18 58.22 23.52 -5.23
CA ILE A 18 57.55 22.60 -6.15
C ILE A 18 56.95 21.37 -5.43
N GLU A 19 57.61 20.83 -4.39
CA GLU A 19 57.09 19.76 -3.57
C GLU A 19 55.80 20.18 -2.85
N LEU A 20 55.79 21.42 -2.32
CA LEU A 20 54.60 21.98 -1.70
C LEU A 20 53.43 22.13 -2.69
N LEU A 21 53.73 22.63 -3.91
CA LEU A 21 52.73 22.76 -4.97
C LEU A 21 52.14 21.42 -5.39
N ILE A 22 52.96 20.40 -5.55
CA ILE A 22 52.50 19.05 -5.92
C ILE A 22 51.64 18.46 -4.77
N ALA A 23 52.09 18.61 -3.52
CA ALA A 23 51.35 18.11 -2.36
C ALA A 23 49.96 18.73 -2.25
N ILE A 24 49.83 20.07 -2.42
CA ILE A 24 48.55 20.77 -2.40
C ILE A 24 47.69 20.35 -3.58
N SER A 25 48.24 20.15 -4.76
CA SER A 25 47.51 19.69 -5.94
C SER A 25 46.91 18.30 -5.75
N ILE A 26 47.70 17.36 -5.20
CA ILE A 26 47.20 16.00 -4.88
C ILE A 26 46.12 16.05 -3.80
N LEU A 27 46.31 16.86 -2.77
CA LEU A 27 45.35 17.02 -1.69
C LEU A 27 44.00 17.62 -2.21
N ALA A 28 44.09 18.60 -3.12
CA ALA A 28 42.90 19.16 -3.78
C ALA A 28 42.13 18.11 -4.60
N VAL A 29 42.86 17.30 -5.40
CA VAL A 29 42.23 16.22 -6.19
C VAL A 29 41.58 15.16 -5.28
N MET A 30 42.28 14.75 -4.20
CA MET A 30 41.70 13.81 -3.22
C MET A 30 40.46 14.35 -2.53
N THR A 31 40.45 15.64 -2.18
CA THR A 31 39.28 16.30 -1.56
C THR A 31 38.09 16.29 -2.51
N ILE A 32 38.28 16.64 -3.79
CA ILE A 32 37.25 16.62 -4.80
C ILE A 32 36.71 15.19 -5.03
N ALA A 33 37.63 14.22 -5.10
CA ALA A 33 37.24 12.81 -5.27
C ALA A 33 36.41 12.30 -4.09
N SER A 34 36.82 12.63 -2.86
CA SER A 34 36.09 12.28 -1.63
C SER A 34 34.73 12.92 -1.58
N TRP A 35 34.59 14.19 -1.95
CA TRP A 35 33.31 14.90 -2.01
C TRP A 35 32.34 14.27 -3.01
N ARG A 36 32.83 13.91 -4.20
CA ARG A 36 32.02 13.21 -5.22
C ARG A 36 31.53 11.84 -4.74
N GLY A 37 32.40 11.11 -4.05
CA GLY A 37 32.02 9.82 -3.45
C GLY A 37 30.93 9.97 -2.38
N PHE A 38 31.05 10.97 -1.53
CA PHE A 38 30.08 11.28 -0.49
C PHE A 38 28.71 11.70 -1.09
N ASP A 39 28.70 12.58 -2.09
CA ASP A 39 27.47 13.01 -2.78
C ASP A 39 26.76 11.81 -3.44
N GLY A 40 27.50 10.90 -4.07
CA GLY A 40 26.96 9.66 -4.62
C GLY A 40 26.31 8.77 -3.56
N MET A 41 26.95 8.65 -2.38
CA MET A 41 26.40 7.85 -1.26
C MET A 41 25.11 8.46 -0.71
N VAL A 42 25.05 9.78 -0.55
CA VAL A 42 23.85 10.48 -0.07
C VAL A 42 22.67 10.28 -1.03
N ARG A 43 22.91 10.41 -2.33
CA ARG A 43 21.86 10.17 -3.35
C ARG A 43 21.37 8.72 -3.36
N ALA A 44 22.29 7.75 -3.28
CA ALA A 44 21.92 6.34 -3.20
C ALA A 44 21.10 6.03 -1.92
N GLN A 45 21.48 6.63 -0.80
CA GLN A 45 20.73 6.49 0.46
C GLN A 45 19.33 7.09 0.37
N GLN A 46 19.19 8.28 -0.26
CA GLN A 46 17.89 8.89 -0.44
C GLN A 46 16.97 8.02 -1.32
N GLN A 47 17.50 7.55 -2.46
CA GLN A 47 16.75 6.66 -3.35
C GLN A 47 16.32 5.37 -2.66
N ALA A 48 17.18 4.78 -1.82
CA ALA A 48 16.84 3.59 -1.05
C ALA A 48 15.74 3.85 0.00
N ARG A 49 15.74 5.04 0.62
CA ARG A 49 14.68 5.45 1.55
C ARG A 49 13.35 5.62 0.84
N ASP A 50 13.33 6.38 -0.26
CA ASP A 50 12.10 6.63 -1.03
C ASP A 50 11.47 5.30 -1.50
N TYR A 51 12.31 4.37 -1.99
CA TYR A 51 11.86 3.02 -2.35
C TYR A 51 11.27 2.25 -1.16
N SER A 52 11.95 2.29 -0.02
CA SER A 52 11.50 1.60 1.20
C SER A 52 10.16 2.16 1.71
N GLU A 53 9.99 3.48 1.66
CA GLU A 53 8.73 4.14 2.07
C GLU A 53 7.57 3.74 1.16
N GLU A 54 7.77 3.74 -0.16
CA GLU A 54 6.74 3.29 -1.10
C GLU A 54 6.36 1.82 -0.90
N VAL A 55 7.34 0.94 -0.67
CA VAL A 55 7.10 -0.48 -0.36
C VAL A 55 6.25 -0.64 0.91
N MET A 56 6.57 0.10 1.97
CA MET A 56 5.81 0.05 3.22
C MET A 56 4.36 0.52 3.04
N VAL A 57 4.13 1.57 2.28
CA VAL A 57 2.77 2.07 1.97
C VAL A 57 1.97 1.01 1.22
N VAL A 58 2.55 0.39 0.18
CA VAL A 58 1.90 -0.67 -0.59
C VAL A 58 1.57 -1.87 0.31
N GLN A 59 2.52 -2.31 1.13
CA GLN A 59 2.32 -3.43 2.04
C GLN A 59 1.20 -3.15 3.06
N ALA A 60 1.18 -1.96 3.64
CA ALA A 60 0.12 -1.54 4.57
C ALA A 60 -1.25 -1.53 3.90
N ALA A 61 -1.34 -0.98 2.68
CA ALA A 61 -2.57 -0.93 1.91
C ALA A 61 -3.09 -2.34 1.56
N LEU A 62 -2.21 -3.23 1.09
CA LEU A 62 -2.57 -4.64 0.78
C LEU A 62 -2.91 -5.44 2.04
N SER A 63 -2.24 -5.19 3.16
CA SER A 63 -2.58 -5.80 4.45
C SER A 63 -3.98 -5.40 4.90
N GLN A 64 -4.32 -4.11 4.78
CA GLN A 64 -5.66 -3.62 5.10
C GLN A 64 -6.73 -4.22 4.16
N TRP A 65 -6.44 -4.33 2.85
CA TRP A 65 -7.30 -5.00 1.88
C TRP A 65 -7.59 -6.45 2.27
N ASN A 66 -6.54 -7.22 2.57
CA ASN A 66 -6.69 -8.61 2.99
C ASN A 66 -7.46 -8.73 4.31
N THR A 67 -7.23 -7.83 5.26
CA THR A 67 -7.96 -7.78 6.53
C THR A 67 -9.45 -7.55 6.31
N ASP A 68 -9.82 -6.65 5.40
CA ASP A 68 -11.22 -6.39 5.07
C ASP A 68 -11.88 -7.60 4.41
N LEU A 69 -11.20 -8.27 3.48
CA LEU A 69 -11.73 -9.47 2.82
C LEU A 69 -11.87 -10.66 3.76
N HIS A 70 -10.91 -10.86 4.67
CA HIS A 70 -11.00 -11.93 5.68
C HIS A 70 -12.10 -11.67 6.71
N GLY A 71 -12.42 -10.40 6.93
CA GLY A 71 -13.48 -9.99 7.85
C GLY A 71 -14.89 -10.03 7.27
N ILE A 72 -15.07 -10.43 6.00
CA ILE A 72 -16.39 -10.47 5.37
C ILE A 72 -17.33 -11.33 6.18
N GLU A 73 -18.49 -10.77 6.52
CA GLU A 73 -19.53 -11.41 7.30
C GLU A 73 -20.79 -11.64 6.46
N ARG A 74 -21.36 -12.81 6.58
CA ARG A 74 -22.64 -13.17 5.92
C ARG A 74 -23.76 -13.06 6.92
N VAL A 75 -24.55 -12.02 6.81
CA VAL A 75 -25.73 -11.81 7.64
C VAL A 75 -26.97 -11.81 6.74
N SER A 76 -28.01 -12.49 7.18
CA SER A 76 -29.28 -12.51 6.47
C SER A 76 -29.79 -11.09 6.19
N SER A 77 -30.29 -10.85 5.01
CA SER A 77 -30.81 -9.55 4.55
C SER A 77 -29.72 -8.48 4.29
N THR A 78 -28.43 -8.84 4.29
CA THR A 78 -27.35 -7.94 3.90
C THR A 78 -26.59 -8.50 2.69
N THR A 79 -25.91 -7.62 1.97
CA THR A 79 -25.01 -8.03 0.88
C THR A 79 -23.59 -8.13 1.42
N PRO A 80 -22.99 -9.33 1.41
CA PRO A 80 -21.63 -9.53 1.96
C PRO A 80 -20.55 -8.88 1.10
N LEU A 81 -20.71 -8.88 -0.23
CA LEU A 81 -19.74 -8.35 -1.19
C LEU A 81 -20.47 -7.94 -2.47
N ASP A 82 -20.09 -6.79 -3.03
CA ASP A 82 -20.61 -6.28 -4.29
C ASP A 82 -19.55 -5.46 -5.03
N TRP A 83 -19.51 -5.59 -6.35
CA TRP A 83 -18.67 -4.84 -7.25
C TRP A 83 -19.48 -4.26 -8.40
N ASP A 84 -19.54 -2.95 -8.50
CA ASP A 84 -20.30 -2.23 -9.54
C ASP A 84 -19.46 -1.80 -10.75
N GLY A 85 -18.19 -2.24 -10.81
CA GLY A 85 -17.24 -1.84 -11.85
C GLY A 85 -16.34 -0.66 -11.45
N ARG A 86 -16.65 0.03 -10.36
CA ARG A 86 -15.94 1.23 -9.87
C ARG A 86 -15.65 1.17 -8.38
N VAL A 87 -16.58 0.66 -7.60
CA VAL A 87 -16.53 0.58 -6.14
C VAL A 87 -16.74 -0.87 -5.71
N LEU A 88 -15.80 -1.40 -4.94
CA LEU A 88 -16.03 -2.64 -4.20
C LEU A 88 -16.62 -2.27 -2.85
N ARG A 89 -17.75 -2.87 -2.52
CA ARG A 89 -18.42 -2.75 -1.22
C ARG A 89 -18.44 -4.09 -0.52
N LEU A 90 -18.24 -4.09 0.76
CA LEU A 90 -18.32 -5.30 1.56
C LEU A 90 -18.87 -5.02 2.96
N THR A 91 -19.55 -6.03 3.51
CA THR A 91 -20.00 -6.05 4.90
C THR A 91 -19.03 -6.90 5.70
N ARG A 92 -18.46 -6.33 6.75
CA ARG A 92 -17.51 -7.03 7.62
C ARG A 92 -17.85 -6.87 9.09
N ARG A 93 -17.34 -7.78 9.92
CA ARG A 93 -17.36 -7.61 11.37
C ARG A 93 -16.35 -6.53 11.79
N SER A 94 -16.71 -5.73 12.81
CA SER A 94 -15.75 -4.80 13.41
C SER A 94 -14.53 -5.56 13.91
N SER A 95 -13.34 -4.99 13.69
CA SER A 95 -12.09 -5.56 14.25
C SER A 95 -11.85 -5.12 15.69
N ASP A 96 -12.61 -4.16 16.19
CA ASP A 96 -12.51 -3.72 17.56
C ASP A 96 -13.33 -4.65 18.47
N ILE A 97 -12.66 -5.27 19.44
CA ILE A 97 -13.27 -6.18 20.42
C ILE A 97 -14.35 -5.47 21.25
N ASN A 98 -14.19 -4.15 21.46
CA ASN A 98 -15.11 -3.33 22.24
C ASN A 98 -16.31 -2.85 21.42
N GLU A 99 -16.23 -2.90 20.08
CA GLU A 99 -17.30 -2.51 19.17
C GLU A 99 -18.01 -3.72 18.60
N GLN A 100 -19.08 -4.14 19.24
CA GLN A 100 -19.99 -5.15 18.68
C GLN A 100 -20.79 -4.53 17.53
N GLY A 101 -20.68 -5.11 16.31
CA GLY A 101 -21.46 -4.68 15.17
C GLY A 101 -20.79 -4.99 13.83
N LEU A 102 -21.52 -4.72 12.78
CA LEU A 102 -21.03 -4.79 11.42
C LEU A 102 -20.53 -3.42 10.98
N ARG A 103 -19.66 -3.41 9.99
CA ARG A 103 -19.23 -2.21 9.27
C ARG A 103 -19.37 -2.45 7.78
N VAL A 104 -19.78 -1.44 7.07
CA VAL A 104 -19.71 -1.40 5.62
C VAL A 104 -18.39 -0.75 5.24
N VAL A 105 -17.64 -1.40 4.35
CA VAL A 105 -16.38 -0.89 3.82
C VAL A 105 -16.50 -0.76 2.31
N SER A 106 -15.91 0.29 1.75
CA SER A 106 -15.75 0.41 0.31
C SER A 106 -14.33 0.76 -0.09
N TRP A 107 -13.95 0.24 -1.26
CA TRP A 107 -12.67 0.45 -1.91
C TRP A 107 -12.90 0.98 -3.32
N ALA A 108 -12.16 2.00 -3.70
CA ALA A 108 -12.30 2.58 -5.02
C ALA A 108 -11.08 3.40 -5.43
N MET A 109 -11.03 3.74 -6.70
CA MET A 109 -10.11 4.72 -7.23
C MET A 109 -10.79 6.09 -7.25
N ARG A 110 -10.10 7.11 -6.74
CA ARG A 110 -10.59 8.49 -6.69
C ARG A 110 -9.56 9.47 -7.21
N ARG A 111 -10.02 10.41 -8.00
CA ARG A 111 -9.19 11.52 -8.45
C ARG A 111 -9.10 12.61 -7.39
N LEU A 112 -7.86 12.94 -7.01
CA LEU A 112 -7.54 14.03 -6.10
C LEU A 112 -6.53 14.96 -6.78
N GLY A 113 -6.96 16.16 -7.15
CA GLY A 113 -6.15 17.05 -7.98
C GLY A 113 -5.84 16.43 -9.34
N ASN A 114 -4.57 16.23 -9.65
CA ASN A 114 -4.12 15.68 -10.94
C ASN A 114 -3.70 14.21 -10.89
N ARG A 115 -3.98 13.50 -9.78
CA ARG A 115 -3.60 12.09 -9.60
C ARG A 115 -4.78 11.27 -9.11
N ASP A 116 -4.77 10.00 -9.49
CA ASP A 116 -5.73 9.03 -9.00
C ASP A 116 -5.13 8.29 -7.82
N TYR A 117 -5.97 8.03 -6.80
CA TYR A 117 -5.56 7.39 -5.55
C TYR A 117 -6.47 6.21 -5.25
N TRP A 118 -5.90 5.17 -4.68
CA TRP A 118 -6.66 4.10 -4.06
C TRP A 118 -7.14 4.57 -2.69
N VAL A 119 -8.44 4.51 -2.49
CA VAL A 119 -9.09 5.02 -1.28
C VAL A 119 -9.93 3.93 -0.64
N ARG A 120 -9.96 3.94 0.67
CA ARG A 120 -10.79 3.09 1.50
C ARG A 120 -11.73 3.96 2.33
N TRP A 121 -12.99 3.58 2.36
CA TRP A 121 -13.99 4.17 3.25
C TRP A 121 -14.58 3.09 4.14
N GLN A 122 -14.94 3.44 5.38
CA GLN A 122 -15.69 2.56 6.27
C GLN A 122 -16.75 3.34 7.01
N SER A 123 -17.88 2.68 7.28
CA SER A 123 -18.98 3.26 8.07
C SER A 123 -18.65 3.28 9.56
N SER A 124 -19.46 4.01 10.33
CA SER A 124 -19.66 3.73 11.74
C SER A 124 -20.18 2.30 11.95
N PRO A 125 -20.05 1.71 13.14
CA PRO A 125 -20.67 0.43 13.46
C PRO A 125 -22.16 0.48 13.23
N VAL A 126 -22.69 -0.51 12.50
CA VAL A 126 -24.12 -0.64 12.21
C VAL A 126 -24.71 -1.77 13.04
N ARG A 127 -25.87 -1.55 13.63
CA ARG A 127 -26.52 -2.48 14.57
C ARG A 127 -27.86 -3.02 14.07
N ASP A 128 -28.43 -2.38 13.06
CA ASP A 128 -29.70 -2.78 12.46
C ASP A 128 -29.66 -2.65 10.93
N LEU A 129 -30.66 -3.21 10.27
CA LEU A 129 -30.75 -3.25 8.82
C LEU A 129 -30.88 -1.86 8.19
N GLN A 130 -31.58 -0.93 8.84
CA GLN A 130 -31.76 0.44 8.33
C GLN A 130 -30.42 1.19 8.31
N GLN A 131 -29.65 1.12 9.40
CA GLN A 131 -28.32 1.70 9.47
C GLN A 131 -27.39 1.06 8.44
N TRP A 132 -27.49 -0.26 8.25
CA TRP A 132 -26.73 -0.96 7.23
C TRP A 132 -27.08 -0.47 5.82
N GLN A 133 -28.34 -0.33 5.47
CA GLN A 133 -28.77 0.19 4.17
C GLN A 133 -28.24 1.59 3.91
N GLN A 134 -28.34 2.50 4.89
CA GLN A 134 -27.81 3.85 4.80
C GLN A 134 -26.28 3.84 4.59
N ALA A 135 -25.55 3.00 5.33
CA ALA A 135 -24.12 2.86 5.20
C ALA A 135 -23.74 2.27 3.82
N TRP A 136 -24.52 1.32 3.31
CA TRP A 136 -24.32 0.71 2.00
C TRP A 136 -24.52 1.70 0.85
N ASP A 137 -25.51 2.55 0.93
CA ASP A 137 -25.78 3.61 -0.04
C ASP A 137 -24.69 4.70 0.04
N MET A 138 -24.30 5.08 1.25
CA MET A 138 -23.17 6.01 1.44
C MET A 138 -21.87 5.46 0.87
N ALA A 139 -21.60 4.17 1.03
CA ALA A 139 -20.40 3.52 0.51
C ALA A 139 -20.28 3.60 -1.02
N ALA A 140 -21.43 3.55 -1.74
CA ALA A 140 -21.45 3.71 -3.20
C ALA A 140 -21.04 5.12 -3.64
N HIS A 141 -21.37 6.13 -2.83
CA HIS A 141 -21.16 7.55 -3.17
C HIS A 141 -19.97 8.18 -2.44
N ALA A 142 -19.42 7.54 -1.41
CA ALA A 142 -18.32 8.06 -0.61
C ALA A 142 -17.07 8.41 -1.44
N VAL A 143 -16.92 7.73 -2.57
CA VAL A 143 -15.80 7.94 -3.49
C VAL A 143 -16.01 9.12 -4.44
N THR A 144 -17.26 9.42 -4.78
CA THR A 144 -17.62 10.51 -5.71
C THR A 144 -17.76 11.85 -5.01
N ASN A 145 -18.14 11.87 -3.74
CA ASN A 145 -18.35 13.10 -3.00
C ASN A 145 -17.04 13.69 -2.47
N SER A 146 -16.80 14.94 -2.81
CA SER A 146 -15.56 15.69 -2.52
C SER A 146 -15.33 16.04 -1.05
N ALA A 147 -16.25 15.75 -0.16
CA ALA A 147 -16.08 15.97 1.26
C ALA A 147 -15.16 14.89 1.87
N ILE A 148 -13.85 15.10 1.78
CA ILE A 148 -12.90 14.40 2.63
C ILE A 148 -13.13 14.96 4.05
N THR A 149 -14.03 14.38 4.77
CA THR A 149 -14.03 14.52 6.21
C THR A 149 -13.07 13.45 6.73
N ASN A 150 -11.79 13.81 6.88
CA ASN A 150 -10.90 13.14 7.82
C ASN A 150 -11.45 13.40 9.23
N ASN A 151 -12.68 12.95 9.47
CA ASN A 151 -13.31 13.05 10.78
C ASN A 151 -12.73 11.91 11.61
N SER A 152 -11.56 12.17 12.17
CA SER A 152 -10.93 11.34 13.20
C SER A 152 -11.67 11.50 14.54
N GLY A 153 -12.99 11.63 14.50
CA GLY A 153 -13.85 11.63 15.66
C GLY A 153 -14.29 10.21 15.97
N ASP A 154 -14.24 9.88 17.23
CA ASP A 154 -14.57 8.61 17.87
C ASP A 154 -15.82 7.93 17.22
N GLY A 155 -15.62 6.84 16.47
CA GLY A 155 -16.68 6.00 15.90
C GLY A 155 -17.42 6.50 14.64
N GLY A 156 -17.06 7.63 14.05
CA GLY A 156 -17.68 8.14 12.83
C GLY A 156 -17.21 7.42 11.54
N PRO A 157 -17.88 7.68 10.38
CA PRO A 157 -17.42 7.16 9.11
C PRO A 157 -16.04 7.75 8.78
N GLN A 158 -15.12 6.87 8.30
CA GLN A 158 -13.74 7.24 8.03
C GLN A 158 -13.38 6.99 6.59
N GLN A 159 -12.68 7.92 5.98
CA GLN A 159 -12.09 7.75 4.66
C GLN A 159 -10.57 7.89 4.76
N THR A 160 -9.85 6.93 4.18
CA THR A 160 -8.39 6.91 4.13
C THR A 160 -7.92 6.92 2.69
N VAL A 161 -7.10 7.90 2.34
CA VAL A 161 -6.35 7.92 1.08
C VAL A 161 -5.09 7.11 1.30
N LEU A 162 -4.87 6.06 0.51
CA LEU A 162 -3.81 5.10 0.75
C LEU A 162 -2.58 5.41 -0.11
N MET A 163 -2.70 5.27 -1.42
CA MET A 163 -1.56 5.42 -2.33
C MET A 163 -2.02 5.85 -3.72
N PRO A 164 -1.14 6.49 -4.51
CA PRO A 164 -1.44 6.80 -5.90
C PRO A 164 -1.49 5.53 -6.74
N ILE A 165 -2.47 5.45 -7.65
CA ILE A 165 -2.61 4.37 -8.64
C ILE A 165 -3.00 4.96 -9.98
N SER A 166 -2.67 4.30 -11.09
CA SER A 166 -3.14 4.66 -12.45
C SER A 166 -4.32 3.81 -12.90
N GLY A 167 -4.55 2.67 -12.25
CA GLY A 167 -5.67 1.80 -12.53
C GLY A 167 -5.82 0.70 -11.50
N TRP A 168 -7.01 0.10 -11.45
CA TRP A 168 -7.25 -1.11 -10.69
C TRP A 168 -8.31 -1.98 -11.36
N GLN A 169 -8.20 -3.28 -11.15
CA GLN A 169 -9.10 -4.28 -11.72
C GLN A 169 -9.32 -5.40 -10.71
N LEU A 170 -10.56 -5.90 -10.68
CA LEU A 170 -10.92 -7.08 -9.93
C LEU A 170 -11.28 -8.22 -10.85
N LEU A 171 -10.88 -9.44 -10.46
CA LEU A 171 -11.32 -10.68 -11.05
C LEU A 171 -11.83 -11.60 -9.95
N TYR A 172 -12.90 -12.33 -10.21
CA TYR A 172 -13.45 -13.34 -9.32
C TYR A 172 -13.08 -14.73 -9.82
N PHE A 173 -12.67 -15.59 -8.91
CA PHE A 173 -12.48 -17.00 -9.17
C PHE A 173 -13.76 -17.75 -8.83
N ARG A 174 -14.35 -18.38 -9.82
CA ARG A 174 -15.54 -19.22 -9.71
C ARG A 174 -15.49 -20.34 -10.75
N GLY A 175 -15.95 -21.53 -10.41
CA GLY A 175 -16.00 -22.63 -11.37
C GLY A 175 -14.65 -22.94 -12.03
N ASN A 176 -13.55 -22.83 -11.25
CA ASN A 176 -12.17 -23.09 -11.67
C ASN A 176 -11.59 -22.11 -12.69
N SER A 177 -12.16 -20.91 -12.83
CA SER A 177 -11.65 -19.86 -13.74
C SER A 177 -11.73 -18.46 -13.14
N TRP A 178 -10.81 -17.60 -13.58
CA TRP A 178 -10.87 -16.15 -13.26
C TRP A 178 -11.73 -15.44 -14.30
N SER A 179 -12.71 -14.68 -13.84
CA SER A 179 -13.63 -13.93 -14.71
C SER A 179 -13.84 -12.51 -14.21
N ASN A 180 -14.25 -11.62 -15.10
CA ASN A 180 -14.69 -10.28 -14.68
C ASN A 180 -15.98 -10.43 -13.85
N PRO A 181 -16.06 -9.82 -12.65
CA PRO A 181 -17.24 -9.91 -11.79
C PRO A 181 -18.55 -9.45 -12.47
N LEU A 182 -18.45 -8.55 -13.44
CA LEU A 182 -19.61 -8.01 -14.20
C LEU A 182 -19.98 -8.84 -15.42
N SER A 183 -19.20 -9.87 -15.77
CA SER A 183 -19.56 -10.78 -16.86
C SER A 183 -20.66 -11.75 -16.42
N SER A 184 -21.38 -12.34 -17.39
CA SER A 184 -22.40 -13.35 -17.13
C SER A 184 -21.89 -14.57 -16.33
N GLN A 185 -20.60 -14.89 -16.44
CA GLN A 185 -19.94 -15.94 -15.65
C GLN A 185 -19.57 -15.46 -14.23
N GLY A 186 -19.21 -14.17 -14.07
CA GLY A 186 -18.86 -13.57 -12.78
C GLY A 186 -20.05 -13.11 -11.97
N ALA A 187 -21.07 -12.66 -12.66
CA ALA A 187 -22.31 -12.12 -12.07
C ALA A 187 -23.33 -13.19 -11.67
N ASN A 188 -23.13 -14.46 -12.07
CA ASN A 188 -24.08 -15.52 -11.73
C ASN A 188 -24.08 -15.73 -10.20
N PRO A 189 -25.08 -15.21 -9.47
CA PRO A 189 -25.13 -15.38 -8.04
C PRO A 189 -25.48 -16.85 -7.80
N GLN A 190 -24.46 -17.69 -7.63
CA GLN A 190 -24.70 -18.98 -7.02
C GLN A 190 -25.23 -18.68 -5.63
N THR A 191 -26.51 -18.91 -5.42
CA THR A 191 -27.12 -18.90 -4.10
C THR A 191 -26.34 -19.88 -3.23
N ASP A 192 -25.95 -19.45 -2.05
CA ASP A 192 -25.31 -20.33 -1.09
C ASP A 192 -26.23 -21.53 -0.85
N ALA A 193 -25.76 -22.76 -1.11
CA ALA A 193 -26.54 -23.96 -0.93
C ALA A 193 -27.09 -24.10 0.50
N ASN A 194 -26.43 -23.48 1.48
CA ASN A 194 -26.84 -23.47 2.89
C ASN A 194 -27.71 -22.27 3.26
N ASN A 195 -27.79 -21.24 2.42
CA ASN A 195 -28.63 -20.07 2.66
C ASN A 195 -29.04 -19.44 1.31
N PRO A 196 -30.17 -19.86 0.73
CA PRO A 196 -30.63 -19.45 -0.61
C PRO A 196 -30.95 -17.95 -0.74
N THR A 197 -30.97 -17.21 0.37
CA THR A 197 -31.22 -15.75 0.36
C THR A 197 -29.91 -14.94 0.31
N THR A 198 -28.73 -15.58 0.37
CA THR A 198 -27.44 -14.89 0.42
C THR A 198 -26.67 -15.12 -0.87
N VAL A 199 -26.16 -14.05 -1.46
CA VAL A 199 -25.26 -14.13 -2.62
C VAL A 199 -23.98 -14.87 -2.22
N ALA A 200 -23.64 -15.96 -2.94
CA ALA A 200 -22.41 -16.70 -2.68
C ALA A 200 -21.17 -15.84 -2.98
N LEU A 201 -20.24 -15.80 -2.03
CA LEU A 201 -18.93 -15.19 -2.23
C LEU A 201 -18.17 -15.97 -3.32
N PRO A 202 -17.29 -15.30 -4.08
CA PRO A 202 -16.37 -16.00 -4.97
C PRO A 202 -15.38 -16.86 -4.15
N ASP A 203 -14.86 -17.92 -4.79
CA ASP A 203 -13.84 -18.78 -4.20
C ASP A 203 -12.51 -18.04 -4.03
N GLY A 204 -12.28 -16.99 -4.84
CA GLY A 204 -11.13 -16.10 -4.73
C GLY A 204 -11.39 -14.76 -5.40
N ILE A 205 -10.62 -13.78 -4.97
CA ILE A 205 -10.62 -12.42 -5.53
C ILE A 205 -9.17 -12.08 -5.90
N ARG A 206 -8.97 -11.70 -7.16
CA ARG A 206 -7.69 -11.15 -7.64
C ARG A 206 -7.82 -9.65 -7.79
N LEU A 207 -7.01 -8.94 -7.06
CA LEU A 207 -6.79 -7.51 -7.20
C LEU A 207 -5.58 -7.27 -8.10
N ARG A 208 -5.73 -6.44 -9.11
CA ARG A 208 -4.62 -5.92 -9.92
C ARG A 208 -4.60 -4.42 -9.76
N LEU A 209 -3.49 -3.89 -9.24
CA LEU A 209 -3.25 -2.46 -9.07
C LEU A 209 -2.15 -2.03 -10.04
N GLU A 210 -2.40 -0.97 -10.78
CA GLU A 210 -1.41 -0.34 -11.64
C GLU A 210 -0.83 0.88 -10.94
N LEU A 211 0.48 0.84 -10.65
CA LEU A 211 1.20 1.93 -10.01
C LEU A 211 1.71 2.91 -11.06
N PRO A 212 1.56 4.22 -10.82
CA PRO A 212 1.95 5.24 -11.79
C PRO A 212 3.46 5.32 -11.98
N ALA A 213 3.90 5.62 -13.20
CA ALA A 213 5.27 6.00 -13.51
C ALA A 213 5.36 7.54 -13.67
N PRO A 214 6.49 8.18 -13.36
CA PRO A 214 7.67 7.62 -12.71
C PRO A 214 7.46 7.51 -11.19
N GLY A 215 7.91 6.39 -10.62
CA GLY A 215 7.90 6.13 -9.18
C GLY A 215 9.01 5.14 -8.85
N ALA A 216 9.39 5.05 -7.59
CA ALA A 216 10.36 4.04 -7.14
C ALA A 216 9.76 2.63 -7.32
N LEU A 217 8.44 2.51 -7.13
CA LEU A 217 7.65 1.36 -7.53
C LEU A 217 6.72 1.76 -8.69
N SER A 218 6.78 1.03 -9.79
CA SER A 218 5.90 1.22 -10.94
C SER A 218 5.53 -0.11 -11.58
N GLY A 219 4.40 -0.15 -12.30
CA GLY A 219 3.92 -1.36 -12.96
C GLY A 219 2.72 -1.99 -12.25
N VAL A 220 2.43 -3.26 -12.55
CA VAL A 220 1.24 -3.96 -12.05
C VAL A 220 1.58 -4.85 -10.86
N ILE A 221 0.89 -4.61 -9.76
CA ILE A 221 0.90 -5.48 -8.57
C ILE A 221 -0.35 -6.35 -8.62
N THR A 222 -0.19 -7.64 -8.34
CA THR A 222 -1.30 -8.58 -8.21
C THR A 222 -1.34 -9.13 -6.79
N ASN A 223 -2.54 -9.11 -6.19
CA ASN A 223 -2.80 -9.70 -4.89
C ASN A 223 -4.01 -10.63 -4.98
N ASP A 224 -3.85 -11.86 -4.57
CA ASP A 224 -4.89 -12.89 -4.58
C ASP A 224 -5.37 -13.16 -3.16
N TRP A 225 -6.66 -13.08 -2.96
CA TRP A 225 -7.35 -13.53 -1.76
C TRP A 225 -8.12 -14.82 -2.07
N VAL A 226 -7.99 -15.80 -1.21
CA VAL A 226 -8.71 -17.08 -1.28
C VAL A 226 -9.76 -17.11 -0.17
N ASN A 227 -10.98 -17.47 -0.53
CA ASN A 227 -12.06 -17.58 0.43
C ASN A 227 -11.79 -18.73 1.42
N PRO A 228 -11.61 -18.44 2.72
CA PRO A 228 -11.23 -19.45 3.69
C PRO A 228 -12.28 -20.55 3.88
N ILE A 229 -13.55 -20.27 3.54
CA ILE A 229 -14.64 -21.23 3.69
C ILE A 229 -14.59 -22.33 2.63
N VAL A 230 -14.10 -21.99 1.41
CA VAL A 230 -14.00 -22.96 0.31
C VAL A 230 -12.77 -23.86 0.48
N SER A 231 -11.70 -23.35 1.06
CA SER A 231 -10.49 -24.15 1.29
C SER A 231 -10.66 -25.21 2.39
N GLY A 232 -11.64 -25.08 3.28
CA GLY A 232 -11.91 -26.06 4.34
C GLY A 232 -12.66 -27.31 3.89
N ASN A 233 -13.19 -27.34 2.67
CA ASN A 233 -14.04 -28.45 2.19
C ASN A 233 -13.36 -29.37 1.15
N LYS A 234 -12.05 -29.27 0.99
CA LYS A 234 -11.21 -30.11 0.09
C LYS A 234 -10.21 -30.94 0.89
N SER A 235 -10.69 -31.67 1.88
CA SER A 235 -9.94 -32.74 2.55
C SER A 235 -10.67 -34.07 2.42
#